data_0556ea57806d7a9a4e2b99d0ff4a5fa7
#
_entry.id   0556ea57806d7a9a4e2b99d0ff4a5fa7
#
_cell.length_a   1.000
_cell.length_b   1.000
_cell.length_c   1.000
_cell.angle_alpha   90.00
_cell.angle_beta   90.00
_cell.angle_gamma   90.00
#
_symmetry.space_group_name_H-M   'P 1'
#
loop_
_entity.id
_entity.type
_entity.pdbx_description
1 polymer ?
#
loop_
_entity_poly.entity_id
_entity_poly.type
_entity_poly.pdbx_seq_one_letter_code
_entity_poly.pdbx_strand_id
1 'polypeptide(L)' 'MIGKQKILIVDDDENIAELISLYLTKECFDTKLVYDGEDALAAFDTYQPNLI' A
#
# COMPACT_ATOMS: atom_id res chain seq x y z
N MET A 1 21.12 8.36 1.42
CA MET A 1 20.34 7.21 0.94
C MET A 1 18.89 7.58 0.73
N ILE A 2 18.34 7.11 -0.34
CA ILE A 2 16.95 7.40 -0.66
C ILE A 2 16.04 6.51 0.17
N GLY A 3 15.03 7.08 0.78
CA GLY A 3 14.08 6.30 1.54
C GLY A 3 13.21 5.43 0.64
N LYS A 4 12.49 4.50 1.24
CA LYS A 4 11.58 3.63 0.50
C LYS A 4 10.42 4.42 -0.06
N GLN A 5 9.99 4.06 -1.26
CA GLN A 5 8.77 4.62 -1.81
C GLN A 5 7.56 3.98 -1.12
N LYS A 6 6.57 4.79 -0.87
CA LYS A 6 5.35 4.35 -0.20
C LYS A 6 4.30 3.99 -1.23
N ILE A 7 3.75 2.80 -1.12
CA ILE A 7 2.73 2.31 -2.04
C ILE A 7 1.48 1.97 -1.24
N LEU A 8 0.37 2.55 -1.64
CA LEU A 8 -0.92 2.24 -1.04
C LEU A 8 -1.62 1.21 -1.92
N ILE A 9 -1.91 0.05 -1.37
CA ILE A 9 -2.57 -1.02 -2.09
C ILE A 9 -4.05 -1.03 -1.70
N VAL A 10 -4.92 -0.81 -2.66
CA VAL A 10 -6.36 -0.79 -2.45
C VAL A 10 -6.97 -1.97 -3.20
N ASP A 11 -7.46 -2.96 -2.46
CA ASP A 11 -8.06 -4.15 -3.06
C ASP A 11 -9.05 -4.74 -2.06
N ASP A 12 -10.22 -5.12 -2.54
CA ASP A 12 -11.23 -5.75 -1.69
C ASP A 12 -10.94 -7.23 -1.46
N ASP A 13 -10.01 -7.82 -2.17
CA ASP A 13 -9.58 -9.20 -1.95
C ASP A 13 -8.35 -9.21 -1.06
N GLU A 14 -8.53 -9.63 0.18
CA GLU A 14 -7.44 -9.63 1.15
C GLU A 14 -6.28 -10.52 0.71
N ASN A 15 -6.58 -11.66 0.11
CA ASN A 15 -5.53 -12.59 -0.31
C ASN A 15 -4.66 -11.98 -1.40
N ILE A 16 -5.27 -11.32 -2.36
CA ILE A 16 -4.54 -10.68 -3.45
C ILE A 16 -3.74 -9.51 -2.91
N ALA A 17 -4.35 -8.69 -2.04
CA ALA A 17 -3.65 -7.54 -1.47
C ALA A 17 -2.42 -7.96 -0.67
N GLU A 18 -2.56 -9.02 0.13
CA GLU A 18 -1.43 -9.52 0.90
C GLU A 18 -0.31 -10.05 0.01
N LEU A 19 -0.67 -10.73 -1.07
CA LEU A 19 0.31 -11.26 -2.00
C LEU A 19 1.10 -10.13 -2.66
N ILE A 20 0.39 -9.09 -3.10
CA ILE A 20 1.05 -7.93 -3.71
C ILE A 20 1.95 -7.24 -2.69
N SER A 21 1.48 -7.08 -1.45
CA SER A 21 2.27 -6.46 -0.39
C SER A 21 3.55 -7.24 -0.12
N LEU A 22 3.47 -8.56 -0.06
CA LEU A 22 4.64 -9.40 0.14
C LEU A 22 5.66 -9.20 -0.98
N TYR A 23 5.19 -9.18 -2.21
CA TYR A 23 6.07 -8.99 -3.35
C TYR A 23 6.77 -7.64 -3.31
N LEU A 24 6.00 -6.58 -3.07
CA LEU A 24 6.56 -5.24 -3.05
C LEU A 24 7.49 -5.01 -1.85
N THR A 25 7.16 -5.58 -0.71
CA THR A 25 8.05 -5.50 0.45
C THR A 25 9.39 -6.17 0.16
N LYS A 26 9.35 -7.28 -0.56
CA LYS A 26 10.56 -7.98 -0.96
C LYS A 26 11.41 -7.12 -1.89
N GLU A 27 10.77 -6.24 -2.66
CA GLU A 27 11.46 -5.32 -3.57
C GLU A 27 11.80 -4.00 -2.88
N CYS A 28 11.74 -3.96 -1.57
CA CYS A 28 12.13 -2.81 -0.75
C CYS A 28 11.19 -1.61 -0.85
N PHE A 29 9.91 -1.85 -1.15
CA PHE A 29 8.89 -0.81 -1.06
C PHE A 29 8.25 -0.82 0.33
N ASP A 30 7.77 0.34 0.74
CA ASP A 30 6.98 0.47 1.96
C ASP A 30 5.51 0.42 1.55
N THR A 31 4.75 -0.54 2.07
CA THR A 31 3.39 -0.78 1.62
C THR A 31 2.39 -0.62 2.74
N LYS A 32 1.18 -0.19 2.38
CA LYS A 32 0.05 -0.16 3.29
C LYS A 32 -1.15 -0.75 2.58
N LEU A 33 -1.87 -1.64 3.27
CA LEU A 33 -3.03 -2.31 2.72
C LEU A 33 -4.31 -1.65 3.20
N VAL A 34 -5.23 -1.40 2.29
CA VAL A 34 -6.60 -1.00 2.61
C VAL A 34 -7.54 -1.80 1.72
N TYR A 35 -8.75 -2.01 2.20
CA TYR A 35 -9.67 -2.95 1.56
C TYR A 35 -10.92 -2.30 1.00
N ASP A 36 -11.10 -1.01 1.19
CA ASP A 36 -12.21 -0.29 0.57
C ASP A 36 -11.84 1.16 0.30
N GLY A 37 -12.72 1.87 -0.43
CA GLY A 37 -12.44 3.23 -0.85
C GLY A 37 -12.40 4.25 0.27
N GLU A 38 -13.22 4.06 1.31
CA GLU A 38 -13.21 4.98 2.44
C GLU A 38 -11.90 4.89 3.20
N ASP A 39 -11.44 3.67 3.46
CA ASP A 39 -10.16 3.44 4.10
C ASP A 39 -9.03 3.98 3.24
N ALA A 40 -9.16 3.86 1.92
CA ALA A 40 -8.14 4.37 0.99
C ALA A 40 -8.01 5.89 1.09
N LEU A 41 -9.13 6.60 1.17
CA LEU A 41 -9.10 8.05 1.30
C LEU A 41 -8.46 8.49 2.60
N ALA A 42 -8.80 7.83 3.71
CA ALA A 42 -8.22 8.14 5.00
C ALA A 42 -6.72 7.83 5.00
N ALA A 43 -6.33 6.71 4.43
CA ALA A 43 -4.93 6.32 4.37
C ALA A 43 -4.12 7.24 3.49
N PHE A 44 -4.70 7.69 2.38
CA PHE A 44 -4.02 8.62 1.48
C PHE A 44 -3.63 9.90 2.22
N ASP A 45 -4.53 10.40 3.06
CA ASP A 45 -4.32 11.63 3.79
C ASP A 45 -3.20 11.50 4.83
N THR A 46 -3.18 10.38 5.56
CA THR A 46 -2.24 10.18 6.66
C THR A 46 -0.93 9.54 6.22
N TYR A 47 -0.99 8.61 5.29
CA TYR A 47 0.18 7.85 4.85
C TYR A 47 0.97 8.58 3.78
N GLN A 48 0.30 9.38 2.97
CA GLN A 48 0.90 10.16 1.88
C GLN A 48 1.75 9.27 0.95
N PRO A 49 1.11 8.31 0.27
CA PRO A 49 1.87 7.38 -0.56
C PRO A 49 2.42 8.05 -1.82
N ASN A 50 3.50 7.51 -2.32
CA ASN A 50 4.06 7.92 -3.59
C ASN A 50 3.29 7.31 -4.75
N LEU A 51 2.65 6.16 -4.52
CA LEU A 51 1.93 5.42 -5.54
C LEU A 51 0.75 4.68 -4.91
N ILE A 52 -0.32 4.55 -5.68
CA ILE A 52 -1.52 3.84 -5.24
C ILE A 52 -1.67 2.54 -6.02
#